data_ca918298a17255a454986bd4fd66da4a
#
_entry.id   ca918298a17255a454986bd4fd66da4a
#
_cell.length_a   1.000
_cell.length_b   1.000
_cell.length_c   1.000
_cell.angle_alpha   90.00
_cell.angle_beta   90.00
_cell.angle_gamma   90.00
#
_symmetry.space_group_name_H-M   'P 1'
#
loop_
_entity.id
_entity.type
_entity.pdbx_description
1 polymer ?
#
loop_
_entity_poly.entity_id
_entity_poly.type
_entity_poly.pdbx_seq_one_letter_code
_entity_poly.pdbx_strand_id
1 'polypeptide(L)'
;IEALREKITCPIIKAVRMQQRASFEEVLHLPVDYFLLDTYVKNGYGGTGHTFDWKMIPKIQQPFFLAGGLSVKNIEAAILQVKPFCVDISSGVETNGVKDPDKMIEIVKKVRHITDLA
;
A
#
# COMPACT_ATOMS: atom_id res chain seq x y z
N ILE A 1 -1.39 -18.13 11.18
CA ILE A 1 -0.39 -17.97 10.12
C ILE A 1 0.73 -19.00 10.24
N GLU A 2 1.23 -19.26 11.45
CA GLU A 2 2.27 -20.26 11.63
C GLU A 2 1.85 -21.64 11.15
N ALA A 3 0.61 -22.05 11.50
CA ALA A 3 0.08 -23.32 11.02
C ALA A 3 -0.07 -23.37 9.50
N LEU A 4 -0.41 -22.23 8.89
CA LEU A 4 -0.50 -22.12 7.44
C LEU A 4 0.89 -22.22 6.80
N ARG A 5 1.89 -21.55 7.40
CA ARG A 5 3.26 -21.56 6.91
C ARG A 5 3.82 -22.97 6.78
N GLU A 6 3.44 -23.85 7.72
CA GLU A 6 3.88 -25.23 7.71
C GLU A 6 3.25 -26.07 6.59
N LYS A 7 2.07 -25.65 6.10
CA LYS A 7 1.27 -26.43 5.15
C LYS A 7 1.47 -26.01 3.69
N ILE A 8 2.02 -24.82 3.44
CA ILE A 8 2.13 -24.31 2.08
C ILE A 8 3.56 -23.85 1.80
N THR A 9 3.92 -23.90 0.51
CA THR A 9 5.24 -23.46 0.04
C THR A 9 5.20 -22.13 -0.67
N CYS A 10 4.02 -21.68 -1.10
CA CYS A 10 3.90 -20.39 -1.77
C CYS A 10 4.10 -19.23 -0.80
N PRO A 11 4.49 -18.04 -1.30
CA PRO A 11 4.63 -16.86 -0.46
C PRO A 11 3.31 -16.48 0.22
N ILE A 12 3.45 -15.93 1.42
CA ILE A 12 2.30 -15.44 2.21
C ILE A 12 2.40 -13.93 2.28
N ILE A 13 1.30 -13.26 1.94
CA ILE A 13 1.16 -11.82 2.08
C ILE A 13 0.16 -11.55 3.20
N LYS A 14 0.60 -10.87 4.25
CA LYS A 14 -0.28 -10.48 5.35
C LYS A 14 -0.75 -9.05 5.13
N ALA A 15 -2.05 -8.87 4.94
CA ALA A 15 -2.65 -7.54 4.83
C ALA A 15 -2.87 -6.96 6.23
N VAL A 16 -2.50 -5.72 6.40
CA VAL A 16 -2.63 -5.00 7.67
C VAL A 16 -3.25 -3.64 7.42
N ARG A 17 -4.33 -3.34 8.14
CA ARG A 17 -4.91 -1.99 8.11
C ARG A 17 -4.14 -1.10 9.07
N MET A 18 -3.58 -0.03 8.54
CA MET A 18 -2.69 0.85 9.29
C MET A 18 -3.41 1.89 10.16
N GLN A 19 -4.74 1.82 10.23
CA GLN A 19 -5.51 2.72 11.08
C GLN A 19 -5.14 2.60 12.55
N GLN A 20 -4.66 1.42 12.96
CA GLN A 20 -4.29 1.15 14.34
C GLN A 20 -2.85 0.62 14.36
N ARG A 21 -1.93 1.50 14.69
CA ARG A 21 -0.51 1.15 14.74
C ARG A 21 -0.21 0.00 15.70
N ALA A 22 -0.91 -0.04 16.83
CA ALA A 22 -0.73 -1.11 17.81
C ALA A 22 -1.00 -2.48 17.20
N SER A 23 -2.03 -2.58 16.35
CA SER A 23 -2.37 -3.84 15.68
C SER A 23 -1.27 -4.29 14.72
N PHE A 24 -0.56 -3.34 14.10
CA PHE A 24 0.52 -3.68 13.20
C PHE A 24 1.73 -4.25 13.96
N GLU A 25 2.06 -3.64 15.09
CA GLU A 25 3.19 -4.11 15.90
C GLU A 25 3.02 -5.55 16.36
N GLU A 26 1.78 -5.98 16.59
CA GLU A 26 1.48 -7.35 16.98
C GLU A 26 1.78 -8.37 15.89
N VAL A 27 1.76 -7.96 14.62
CA VAL A 27 1.93 -8.89 13.50
C VAL A 27 3.29 -8.81 12.83
N LEU A 28 4.14 -7.86 13.23
CA LEU A 28 5.47 -7.68 12.63
C LEU A 28 6.34 -8.92 12.68
N HIS A 29 6.17 -9.75 13.71
CA HIS A 29 6.99 -10.94 13.91
C HIS A 29 6.44 -12.20 13.24
N LEU A 30 5.30 -12.09 12.54
CA LEU A 30 4.72 -13.25 11.87
C LEU A 30 5.60 -13.74 10.72
N PRO A 31 5.65 -15.07 10.51
CA PRO A 31 6.48 -15.64 9.45
C PRO A 31 5.84 -15.51 8.07
N VAL A 32 5.78 -14.29 7.57
CA VAL A 32 5.22 -13.98 6.25
C VAL A 32 6.33 -13.46 5.34
N ASP A 33 6.11 -13.60 4.05
CA ASP A 33 7.08 -13.15 3.06
C ASP A 33 6.93 -11.67 2.74
N TYR A 34 5.69 -11.18 2.77
CA TYR A 34 5.37 -9.79 2.47
C TYR A 34 4.29 -9.28 3.39
N PHE A 35 4.29 -7.98 3.61
CA PHE A 35 3.13 -7.29 4.19
C PHE A 35 2.45 -6.48 3.10
N LEU A 36 1.13 -6.34 3.20
CA LEU A 36 0.38 -5.36 2.43
C LEU A 36 -0.19 -4.36 3.42
N LEU A 37 0.27 -3.13 3.33
CA LEU A 37 -0.15 -2.07 4.25
C LEU A 37 -1.27 -1.27 3.60
N ASP A 38 -2.48 -1.43 4.12
CA ASP A 38 -3.64 -0.67 3.68
C ASP A 38 -3.73 0.59 4.52
N THR A 39 -3.39 1.71 3.90
CA THR A 39 -3.38 3.02 4.56
C THR A 39 -4.67 3.81 4.32
N TYR A 40 -5.72 3.16 3.85
CA TYR A 40 -7.00 3.81 3.62
C TYR A 40 -7.55 4.37 4.93
N VAL A 41 -7.93 5.65 4.91
CA VAL A 41 -8.50 6.33 6.06
C VAL A 41 -9.97 6.62 5.77
N LYS A 42 -10.85 5.90 6.45
CA LYS A 42 -12.30 6.14 6.37
C LYS A 42 -12.62 7.46 7.07
N ASN A 43 -13.41 8.29 6.45
CA ASN A 43 -13.81 9.60 6.97
C ASN A 43 -12.70 10.66 7.02
N GLY A 44 -11.55 10.36 6.43
CA GLY A 44 -10.46 11.32 6.38
C GLY A 44 -10.43 12.16 5.11
N TYR A 45 -11.43 12.03 4.28
CA TYR A 45 -11.38 12.60 2.95
C TYR A 45 -12.50 13.55 2.63
N GLY A 46 -13.49 13.66 3.40
CA GLY A 46 -14.66 14.50 3.11
C GLY A 46 -14.30 15.96 2.82
N GLY A 47 -13.55 16.22 1.77
CA GLY A 47 -13.11 17.54 1.39
C GLY A 47 -11.98 18.11 2.23
N THR A 48 -11.52 17.40 3.24
CA THR A 48 -10.45 17.86 4.13
C THR A 48 -9.06 17.53 3.62
N GLY A 49 -8.96 16.64 2.60
CA GLY A 49 -7.69 16.23 2.08
C GLY A 49 -6.87 15.34 3.02
N HIS A 50 -7.49 14.82 4.06
CA HIS A 50 -6.80 13.92 4.98
C HIS A 50 -6.42 12.63 4.30
N THR A 51 -5.12 12.38 4.25
CA THR A 51 -4.56 11.09 3.86
C THR A 51 -3.90 10.48 5.07
N PHE A 52 -3.66 9.18 5.03
CA PHE A 52 -2.88 8.52 6.05
C PHE A 52 -1.47 9.15 6.11
N ASP A 53 -0.98 9.36 7.31
CA ASP A 53 0.39 9.88 7.50
C ASP A 53 1.38 8.73 7.32
N TRP A 54 2.04 8.70 6.18
CA TRP A 54 2.99 7.63 5.85
C TRP A 54 4.19 7.59 6.80
N LYS A 55 4.45 8.67 7.54
CA LYS A 55 5.50 8.69 8.55
C LYS A 55 5.22 7.74 9.70
N MET A 56 3.95 7.34 9.86
CA MET A 56 3.57 6.39 10.89
C MET A 56 3.87 4.94 10.53
N ILE A 57 4.29 4.68 9.31
CA ILE A 57 4.70 3.34 8.92
C ILE A 57 6.04 3.02 9.61
N PRO A 58 6.09 1.99 10.47
CA PRO A 58 7.34 1.63 11.15
C PRO A 58 8.33 1.03 10.17
N LYS A 59 9.56 0.91 10.60
CA LYS A 59 10.58 0.23 9.81
C LYS A 59 10.26 -1.27 9.75
N ILE A 60 10.19 -1.80 8.54
CA ILE A 60 9.80 -3.18 8.29
C ILE A 60 10.93 -3.88 7.53
N GLN A 61 11.30 -5.08 7.97
CA GLN A 61 12.36 -5.84 7.32
C GLN A 61 11.87 -6.54 6.05
N GLN A 62 10.66 -7.09 6.07
CA GLN A 62 10.08 -7.73 4.91
C GLN A 62 9.69 -6.69 3.85
N PRO A 63 9.80 -7.04 2.58
CA PRO A 63 9.25 -6.17 1.54
C PRO A 63 7.74 -6.04 1.72
N PHE A 64 7.20 -4.87 1.40
CA PHE A 64 5.78 -4.63 1.61
C PHE A 64 5.14 -3.91 0.43
N PHE A 65 3.85 -4.18 0.27
CA PHE A 65 2.99 -3.54 -0.70
C PHE A 65 2.30 -2.37 -0.01
N LEU A 66 2.28 -1.22 -0.66
CA LEU A 66 1.55 -0.06 -0.16
C LEU A 66 0.22 0.04 -0.89
N ALA A 67 -0.87 0.11 -0.14
CA ALA A 67 -2.23 0.21 -0.65
C ALA A 67 -3.01 1.27 0.12
N GLY A 68 -4.17 1.61 -0.39
CA GLY A 68 -5.09 2.52 0.29
C GLY A 68 -5.00 3.97 -0.17
N GLY A 69 -6.00 4.42 -0.89
CA GLY A 69 -6.11 5.82 -1.29
C GLY A 69 -5.08 6.32 -2.29
N LEU A 70 -4.35 5.43 -2.94
CA LEU A 70 -3.35 5.82 -3.93
C LEU A 70 -4.00 6.20 -5.26
N SER A 71 -3.51 7.26 -5.88
CA SER A 71 -3.98 7.75 -7.17
C SER A 71 -2.87 8.50 -7.89
N VAL A 72 -3.13 8.97 -9.10
CA VAL A 72 -2.16 9.78 -9.85
C VAL A 72 -1.77 11.05 -9.10
N LYS A 73 -2.62 11.51 -8.18
CA LYS A 73 -2.35 12.75 -7.43
C LYS A 73 -1.30 12.58 -6.34
N ASN A 74 -1.19 11.38 -5.75
CA ASN A 74 -0.31 11.18 -4.60
C ASN A 74 0.71 10.06 -4.79
N ILE A 75 0.67 9.33 -5.90
CA ILE A 75 1.53 8.17 -6.08
C ILE A 75 3.03 8.50 -6.05
N GLU A 76 3.41 9.64 -6.62
CA GLU A 76 4.82 10.03 -6.61
C GLU A 76 5.32 10.32 -5.21
N ALA A 77 4.55 11.09 -4.44
CA ALA A 77 4.90 11.40 -3.05
C ALA A 77 4.94 10.12 -2.21
N ALA A 78 4.00 9.22 -2.42
CA ALA A 78 3.96 7.96 -1.70
C ALA A 78 5.21 7.12 -1.94
N ILE A 79 5.61 6.96 -3.19
CA ILE A 79 6.78 6.16 -3.55
C ILE A 79 8.06 6.79 -3.01
N LEU A 80 8.22 8.10 -3.16
CA LEU A 80 9.43 8.79 -2.70
C LEU A 80 9.56 8.77 -1.19
N GLN A 81 8.45 8.91 -0.48
CA GLN A 81 8.46 8.96 0.98
C GLN A 81 8.53 7.58 1.62
N VAL A 82 7.78 6.61 1.11
CA VAL A 82 7.61 5.30 1.73
C VAL A 82 8.59 4.27 1.17
N LYS A 83 8.91 4.37 -0.11
CA LYS A 83 9.79 3.42 -0.82
C LYS A 83 9.29 1.97 -0.69
N PRO A 84 8.04 1.70 -1.05
CA PRO A 84 7.51 0.35 -0.96
C PRO A 84 8.12 -0.57 -2.01
N PHE A 85 8.04 -1.87 -1.77
CA PHE A 85 8.42 -2.86 -2.77
C PHE A 85 7.45 -2.85 -3.96
N CYS A 86 6.17 -2.61 -3.68
CA CYS A 86 5.11 -2.62 -4.70
C CYS A 86 3.98 -1.70 -4.26
N VAL A 87 3.21 -1.19 -5.20
CA VAL A 87 2.01 -0.40 -4.90
C VAL A 87 0.78 -1.12 -5.45
N ASP A 88 -0.31 -1.05 -4.69
CA ASP A 88 -1.58 -1.65 -5.05
C ASP A 88 -2.62 -0.55 -5.14
N ILE A 89 -3.21 -0.37 -6.31
CA ILE A 89 -4.12 0.73 -6.59
C ILE A 89 -5.43 0.18 -7.13
N SER A 90 -6.52 0.56 -6.51
CA SER A 90 -7.85 0.10 -6.92
C SER A 90 -8.74 1.26 -7.33
N SER A 91 -9.36 1.94 -6.36
CA SER A 91 -10.28 3.04 -6.68
C SER A 91 -9.59 4.24 -7.32
N GLY A 92 -8.31 4.42 -7.09
CA GLY A 92 -7.54 5.52 -7.65
C GLY A 92 -7.43 5.52 -9.16
N VAL A 93 -7.73 4.41 -9.81
CA VAL A 93 -7.76 4.31 -11.28
C VAL A 93 -9.17 4.12 -11.82
N GLU A 94 -10.18 4.51 -11.04
CA GLU A 94 -11.58 4.42 -11.44
C GLU A 94 -12.15 5.79 -11.78
N THR A 95 -13.15 5.78 -12.68
CA THR A 95 -14.01 6.92 -12.94
C THR A 95 -15.44 6.43 -12.79
N ASN A 96 -16.19 7.06 -11.88
CA ASN A 96 -17.56 6.65 -11.56
C ASN A 96 -17.67 5.17 -11.17
N GLY A 97 -16.71 4.67 -10.41
CA GLY A 97 -16.73 3.29 -9.92
C GLY A 97 -16.29 2.24 -10.92
N VAL A 98 -15.85 2.64 -12.11
CA VAL A 98 -15.41 1.72 -13.16
C VAL A 98 -13.95 1.97 -13.49
N LYS A 99 -13.18 0.90 -13.68
CA LYS A 99 -11.77 1.03 -14.03
C LYS A 99 -11.61 1.88 -15.30
N ASP A 100 -10.73 2.86 -15.22
CA ASP A 100 -10.47 3.81 -16.29
C ASP A 100 -9.11 3.51 -16.93
N PRO A 101 -9.09 3.02 -18.18
CA PRO A 101 -7.81 2.66 -18.82
C PRO A 101 -6.81 3.82 -18.91
N ASP A 102 -7.29 5.04 -19.13
CA ASP A 102 -6.39 6.19 -19.22
C ASP A 102 -5.69 6.46 -17.88
N LYS A 103 -6.42 6.34 -16.77
CA LYS A 103 -5.83 6.48 -15.44
C LYS A 103 -4.86 5.36 -15.14
N MET A 104 -5.18 4.14 -15.57
CA MET A 104 -4.28 2.99 -15.39
C MET A 104 -2.96 3.20 -16.12
N ILE A 105 -3.02 3.66 -17.36
CA ILE A 105 -1.82 3.95 -18.16
C ILE A 105 -1.01 5.07 -17.51
N GLU A 106 -1.67 6.14 -17.11
CA GLU A 106 -0.99 7.28 -16.50
C GLU A 106 -0.27 6.90 -15.23
N ILE A 107 -0.91 6.12 -14.35
CA ILE A 107 -0.29 5.76 -13.07
C ILE A 107 0.88 4.80 -13.26
N VAL A 108 0.79 3.87 -14.19
CA VAL A 108 1.90 2.97 -14.51
C VAL A 108 3.11 3.75 -15.00
N LYS A 109 2.88 4.74 -15.87
CA LYS A 109 3.96 5.61 -16.36
C LYS A 109 4.61 6.39 -15.22
N LYS A 110 3.82 6.94 -14.31
CA LYS A 110 4.35 7.67 -13.17
C LYS A 110 5.18 6.78 -12.26
N VAL A 111 4.68 5.60 -11.93
CA VAL A 111 5.40 4.66 -11.06
C VAL A 111 6.74 4.28 -11.68
N ARG A 112 6.75 3.94 -12.97
CA ARG A 112 7.98 3.56 -13.65
C ARG A 112 8.98 4.70 -13.75
N HIS A 113 8.49 5.90 -14.01
CA HIS A 113 9.35 7.09 -14.08
C HIS A 113 10.06 7.35 -12.74
N ILE A 114 9.32 7.30 -11.64
CA ILE A 114 9.87 7.49 -10.30
C ILE A 114 10.89 6.40 -9.97
N THR A 115 10.58 5.16 -10.33
CA THR A 115 11.46 4.03 -10.06
C THR A 115 12.78 4.16 -10.83
N ASP A 116 12.73 4.64 -12.06
CA ASP A 116 13.92 4.86 -12.89
C ASP A 116 14.80 6.00 -12.36
N LEU A 117 14.20 6.98 -11.67
CA LEU A 117 14.94 8.09 -11.08
C LEU A 117 15.54 7.75 -9.72
N ALA A 118 14.99 6.74 -9.07
CA ALA A 118 15.48 6.30 -7.77
C ALA A 118 16.63 5.30 -7.95
#